data_cd2589bdea891fc607b37a6a6e896e2f
#
_entry.id   cd2589bdea891fc607b37a6a6e896e2f
#
_cell.length_a   1.000
_cell.length_b   1.000
_cell.length_c   1.000
_cell.angle_alpha   90.00
_cell.angle_beta   90.00
_cell.angle_gamma   90.00
#
_symmetry.space_group_name_H-M   'P 1'
#
loop_
_entity.id
_entity.type
_entity.pdbx_description
1 polymer ?
#
loop_
_entity_poly.entity_id
_entity_poly.type
_entity_poly.pdbx_seq_one_letter_code
_entity_poly.pdbx_strand_id
1 'polypeptide(L)'
;MTRFSRRKVSMGSQVTPLTDESYWTTLWDGQQHKIRHLRWVYVANRQLAKLFDRALAGVKQPTLIELGCADSLWLPYLGQKYGSDAYGVDFSELGCQLAQRNLALAGVEGTILCEDLFAFAKRHHSTFDFVYSMGLIEHFSTPQAILEEMYNLLKPGGTMLTVTPNLRGMYTPIARVASPKLLATHKVILPTDLASALRDTEFQVTAFGYTGGPLKLSVVDYSPWRAVLGRWGHEVLCKCVNLTDIVLGNFLVGLRVPNQQLTSPYVYALSTKPNRG
;
A
#
# COMPACT_ATOMS: atom_id res chain seq x y z
N MET A 1 26.20 15.83 0.14
CA MET A 1 25.49 16.72 -0.81
C MET A 1 25.14 15.91 -2.05
N THR A 2 23.98 15.34 -2.09
CA THR A 2 23.50 14.49 -3.22
C THR A 2 22.69 15.39 -4.16
N ARG A 3 23.18 15.58 -5.37
CA ARG A 3 22.48 16.37 -6.43
C ARG A 3 21.27 15.59 -6.91
N PHE A 4 20.07 16.09 -6.65
CA PHE A 4 18.83 15.62 -7.27
C PHE A 4 18.78 16.13 -8.73
N SER A 5 18.85 15.22 -9.68
CA SER A 5 18.65 15.51 -11.10
C SER A 5 17.17 15.36 -11.46
N ARG A 6 16.49 16.48 -11.72
CA ARG A 6 15.13 16.50 -12.28
C ARG A 6 15.19 16.06 -13.75
N ARG A 7 14.83 14.85 -14.04
CA ARG A 7 14.42 14.45 -15.42
C ARG A 7 12.90 14.37 -15.46
N LYS A 8 12.25 15.29 -16.16
CA LYS A 8 10.89 15.09 -16.65
C LYS A 8 10.93 13.93 -17.65
N VAL A 9 10.40 12.78 -17.26
CA VAL A 9 10.24 11.65 -18.15
C VAL A 9 8.81 11.69 -18.66
N SER A 10 8.64 11.72 -19.99
CA SER A 10 7.34 11.57 -20.63
C SER A 10 6.84 10.14 -20.37
N MET A 11 5.70 10.00 -19.69
CA MET A 11 5.01 8.74 -19.52
C MET A 11 4.69 8.14 -20.88
N GLY A 12 4.94 6.83 -21.04
CA GLY A 12 4.51 6.07 -22.21
C GLY A 12 2.99 6.19 -22.39
N SER A 13 2.53 6.32 -23.60
CA SER A 13 1.22 6.82 -24.05
C SER A 13 -0.04 6.03 -23.65
N GLN A 14 -0.01 5.11 -22.67
CA GLN A 14 -1.16 4.25 -22.35
C GLN A 14 -1.57 4.17 -20.87
N VAL A 15 -0.79 4.69 -19.93
CA VAL A 15 -1.11 4.60 -18.49
C VAL A 15 -1.34 5.99 -17.92
N THR A 16 -2.60 6.29 -17.62
CA THR A 16 -2.96 7.59 -17.03
C THR A 16 -3.17 7.42 -15.54
N PRO A 17 -2.35 8.08 -14.68
CA PRO A 17 -2.62 8.15 -13.26
C PRO A 17 -3.90 8.97 -13.02
N LEU A 18 -4.71 8.55 -12.07
CA LEU A 18 -5.92 9.28 -11.62
C LEU A 18 -5.60 10.39 -10.63
N THR A 19 -4.34 10.46 -10.20
CA THR A 19 -3.79 11.46 -9.26
C THR A 19 -2.49 12.02 -9.79
N ASP A 20 -2.22 13.28 -9.48
CA ASP A 20 -0.98 13.98 -9.82
C ASP A 20 -0.08 14.18 -8.58
N GLU A 21 1.11 14.75 -8.79
CA GLU A 21 2.06 15.04 -7.72
C GLU A 21 1.50 16.03 -6.69
N SER A 22 0.66 16.97 -7.10
CA SER A 22 0.08 17.99 -6.22
C SER A 22 -0.90 17.37 -5.21
N TYR A 23 -1.65 16.35 -5.65
CA TYR A 23 -2.54 15.58 -4.78
C TYR A 23 -1.74 14.91 -3.64
N TRP A 24 -0.67 14.23 -3.99
CA TRP A 24 0.17 13.51 -3.01
C TRP A 24 0.95 14.45 -2.10
N THR A 25 1.50 15.54 -2.65
CA THR A 25 2.18 16.56 -1.84
C THR A 25 1.23 17.12 -0.79
N THR A 26 0.00 17.44 -1.14
CA THR A 26 -1.01 17.93 -0.20
C THR A 26 -1.36 16.88 0.85
N LEU A 27 -1.47 15.62 0.47
CA LEU A 27 -1.76 14.51 1.39
C LEU A 27 -0.64 14.31 2.41
N TRP A 28 0.60 14.33 1.97
CA TRP A 28 1.77 14.08 2.82
C TRP A 28 2.22 15.28 3.64
N ASP A 29 1.93 16.52 3.25
CA ASP A 29 2.29 17.74 3.98
C ASP A 29 1.80 17.68 5.43
N GLY A 30 0.60 17.22 5.68
CA GLY A 30 0.07 17.02 7.03
C GLY A 30 0.74 15.92 7.87
N GLN A 31 1.63 15.12 7.29
CA GLN A 31 2.30 14.00 7.95
C GLN A 31 3.77 14.32 8.34
N GLN A 32 4.36 15.40 7.86
CA GLN A 32 5.78 15.74 8.04
C GLN A 32 6.24 15.72 9.50
N HIS A 33 5.39 16.17 10.43
CA HIS A 33 5.71 16.30 11.84
C HIS A 33 5.28 15.12 12.70
N LYS A 34 4.69 14.07 12.11
CA LYS A 34 4.17 12.92 12.85
C LYS A 34 5.17 11.77 12.78
N ILE A 35 5.59 11.29 13.95
CA ILE A 35 6.27 9.99 14.05
C ILE A 35 5.17 8.92 14.14
N ARG A 36 5.19 7.99 13.21
CA ARG A 36 4.20 6.92 13.13
C ARG A 36 4.87 5.57 13.33
N HIS A 37 4.15 4.66 13.95
CA HIS A 37 4.59 3.28 14.14
C HIS A 37 3.46 2.31 13.82
N LEU A 38 3.78 1.12 13.37
CA LEU A 38 2.83 0.02 13.27
C LEU A 38 2.31 -0.33 14.67
N ARG A 39 1.00 -0.26 14.85
CA ARG A 39 0.34 -0.54 16.13
C ARG A 39 -0.36 -1.89 16.05
N TRP A 40 0.18 -2.88 16.74
CA TRP A 40 -0.30 -4.27 16.71
C TRP A 40 -1.67 -4.47 17.38
N VAL A 41 -2.16 -3.48 18.10
CA VAL A 41 -3.53 -3.46 18.63
C VAL A 41 -4.58 -3.44 17.50
N TYR A 42 -4.25 -2.93 16.31
CA TYR A 42 -5.13 -2.99 15.16
C TYR A 42 -5.11 -4.37 14.50
N VAL A 43 -6.30 -4.93 14.30
CA VAL A 43 -6.50 -6.20 13.59
C VAL A 43 -5.88 -6.16 12.19
N ALA A 44 -6.07 -5.04 11.48
CA ALA A 44 -5.57 -4.88 10.12
C ALA A 44 -4.06 -5.08 10.03
N ASN A 45 -3.28 -4.48 10.94
CA ASN A 45 -1.83 -4.61 10.92
C ASN A 45 -1.40 -6.07 11.17
N ARG A 46 -2.07 -6.77 12.10
CA ARG A 46 -1.77 -8.20 12.35
C ARG A 46 -2.10 -9.09 11.15
N GLN A 47 -3.20 -8.81 10.45
CA GLN A 47 -3.58 -9.59 9.26
C GLN A 47 -2.67 -9.31 8.08
N LEU A 48 -2.30 -8.06 7.85
CA LEU A 48 -1.33 -7.70 6.81
C LEU A 48 0.04 -8.31 7.10
N ALA A 49 0.50 -8.29 8.35
CA ALA A 49 1.76 -8.95 8.73
C ALA A 49 1.74 -10.46 8.40
N LYS A 50 0.62 -11.16 8.62
CA LYS A 50 0.48 -12.57 8.23
C LYS A 50 0.54 -12.79 6.71
N LEU A 51 0.07 -11.82 5.91
CA LEU A 51 0.23 -11.90 4.45
C LEU A 51 1.70 -11.75 4.05
N PHE A 52 2.44 -10.83 4.66
CA PHE A 52 3.88 -10.71 4.46
C PHE A 52 4.62 -11.98 4.90
N ASP A 53 4.26 -12.55 6.07
CA ASP A 53 4.85 -13.80 6.55
C ASP A 53 4.61 -14.96 5.57
N ARG A 54 3.43 -15.02 4.98
CA ARG A 54 3.09 -16.01 3.94
C ARG A 54 3.87 -15.77 2.65
N ALA A 55 3.99 -14.50 2.24
CA ALA A 55 4.70 -14.11 1.02
C ALA A 55 6.19 -14.44 1.07
N LEU A 56 6.80 -14.29 2.24
CA LEU A 56 8.23 -14.43 2.49
C LEU A 56 8.60 -15.77 3.18
N ALA A 57 7.65 -16.71 3.24
CA ALA A 57 7.87 -18.01 3.89
C ALA A 57 9.06 -18.75 3.25
N GLY A 58 10.08 -19.06 4.05
CA GLY A 58 11.28 -19.78 3.61
C GLY A 58 12.33 -18.93 2.89
N VAL A 59 12.07 -17.65 2.64
CA VAL A 59 13.07 -16.73 2.05
C VAL A 59 13.89 -16.08 3.16
N LYS A 60 15.21 -16.18 3.06
CA LYS A 60 16.15 -15.57 4.01
C LYS A 60 16.75 -14.31 3.40
N GLN A 61 16.74 -13.21 4.15
CA GLN A 61 17.32 -11.92 3.75
C GLN A 61 16.89 -11.53 2.32
N PRO A 62 15.56 -11.44 2.05
CA PRO A 62 15.08 -11.13 0.71
C PRO A 62 15.48 -9.72 0.27
N THR A 63 15.82 -9.55 -1.00
CA THR A 63 15.81 -8.23 -1.63
C THR A 63 14.36 -7.87 -1.96
N LEU A 64 13.84 -6.84 -1.31
CA LEU A 64 12.43 -6.47 -1.46
C LEU A 64 12.24 -5.01 -1.86
N ILE A 65 11.13 -4.73 -2.55
CA ILE A 65 10.76 -3.36 -2.93
C ILE A 65 9.28 -3.08 -2.69
N GLU A 66 9.01 -1.87 -2.18
CA GLU A 66 7.67 -1.27 -2.15
C GLU A 66 7.51 -0.27 -3.28
N LEU A 67 6.50 -0.49 -4.13
CA LEU A 67 6.10 0.45 -5.16
C LEU A 67 5.06 1.42 -4.60
N GLY A 68 5.31 2.73 -4.75
CA GLY A 68 4.53 3.77 -4.10
C GLY A 68 4.77 3.81 -2.60
N CYS A 69 6.05 3.84 -2.20
CA CYS A 69 6.43 3.64 -0.79
C CYS A 69 6.11 4.83 0.11
N ALA A 70 6.00 6.06 -0.41
CA ALA A 70 5.64 7.27 0.31
C ALA A 70 5.99 7.25 1.82
N ASP A 71 4.99 7.45 2.72
CA ASP A 71 5.15 7.39 4.20
C ASP A 71 5.06 5.93 4.72
N SER A 72 5.75 4.98 4.07
CA SER A 72 5.69 3.56 4.43
C SER A 72 6.12 3.29 5.87
N LEU A 73 5.34 2.47 6.55
CA LEU A 73 5.68 1.85 7.83
C LEU A 73 5.99 0.36 7.67
N TRP A 74 5.62 -0.22 6.53
CA TRP A 74 5.85 -1.63 6.25
C TRP A 74 7.28 -1.90 5.81
N LEU A 75 7.87 -1.00 5.02
CA LEU A 75 9.23 -1.13 4.54
C LEU A 75 10.25 -1.23 5.71
N PRO A 76 10.24 -0.32 6.72
CA PRO A 76 11.08 -0.48 7.91
C PRO A 76 10.81 -1.77 8.69
N TYR A 77 9.53 -2.14 8.85
CA TYR A 77 9.16 -3.37 9.55
C TYR A 77 9.71 -4.63 8.87
N LEU A 78 9.58 -4.71 7.55
CA LEU A 78 10.09 -5.85 6.77
C LEU A 78 11.63 -5.90 6.80
N GLY A 79 12.29 -4.75 6.67
CA GLY A 79 13.74 -4.64 6.79
C GLY A 79 14.25 -5.20 8.13
N GLN A 80 13.64 -4.77 9.24
CA GLN A 80 13.99 -5.27 10.57
C GLN A 80 13.70 -6.78 10.74
N LYS A 81 12.48 -7.18 10.34
CA LYS A 81 12.01 -8.55 10.62
C LYS A 81 12.76 -9.62 9.85
N TYR A 82 13.10 -9.34 8.59
CA TYR A 82 13.70 -10.33 7.69
C TYR A 82 15.17 -10.07 7.39
N GLY A 83 15.76 -8.99 7.92
CA GLY A 83 17.13 -8.58 7.57
C GLY A 83 17.26 -8.29 6.07
N SER A 84 16.23 -7.68 5.49
CA SER A 84 16.07 -7.50 4.05
C SER A 84 16.87 -6.32 3.52
N ASP A 85 17.39 -6.44 2.30
CA ASP A 85 17.76 -5.27 1.49
C ASP A 85 16.46 -4.58 1.05
N ALA A 86 16.13 -3.47 1.72
CA ALA A 86 14.85 -2.79 1.59
C ALA A 86 14.94 -1.65 0.58
N TYR A 87 14.14 -1.72 -0.48
CA TYR A 87 14.02 -0.67 -1.50
C TYR A 87 12.61 -0.08 -1.48
N GLY A 88 12.50 1.20 -1.78
CA GLY A 88 11.24 1.88 -2.03
C GLY A 88 11.35 2.79 -3.25
N VAL A 89 10.30 2.85 -4.06
CA VAL A 89 10.20 3.83 -5.15
C VAL A 89 8.90 4.61 -5.03
N ASP A 90 9.02 5.92 -5.14
CA ASP A 90 7.89 6.83 -5.19
C ASP A 90 8.26 8.05 -6.04
N PHE A 91 7.28 8.67 -6.69
CA PHE A 91 7.54 9.88 -7.47
C PHE A 91 7.40 11.17 -6.66
N SER A 92 6.74 11.10 -5.48
CA SER A 92 6.56 12.22 -4.57
C SER A 92 7.83 12.48 -3.76
N GLU A 93 8.44 13.62 -3.96
CA GLU A 93 9.67 14.01 -3.20
C GLU A 93 9.42 13.97 -1.70
N LEU A 94 8.27 14.49 -1.25
CA LEU A 94 7.90 14.49 0.16
C LEU A 94 7.65 13.07 0.68
N GLY A 95 6.98 12.22 -0.11
CA GLY A 95 6.80 10.80 0.20
C GLY A 95 8.14 10.08 0.40
N CYS A 96 9.08 10.28 -0.51
CA CYS A 96 10.43 9.72 -0.43
C CYS A 96 11.17 10.16 0.85
N GLN A 97 11.08 11.45 1.21
CA GLN A 97 11.67 11.98 2.44
C GLN A 97 11.06 11.33 3.70
N LEU A 98 9.74 11.10 3.70
CA LEU A 98 9.05 10.45 4.80
C LEU A 98 9.46 8.97 4.92
N ALA A 99 9.56 8.24 3.80
CA ALA A 99 10.04 6.86 3.77
C ALA A 99 11.48 6.74 4.31
N GLN A 100 12.38 7.61 3.84
CA GLN A 100 13.76 7.66 4.30
C GLN A 100 13.85 7.93 5.81
N ARG A 101 13.05 8.89 6.31
CA ARG A 101 12.95 9.18 7.74
C ARG A 101 12.46 7.96 8.54
N ASN A 102 11.45 7.25 8.04
CA ASN A 102 10.90 6.09 8.75
C ASN A 102 11.90 4.92 8.80
N LEU A 103 12.68 4.70 7.75
CA LEU A 103 13.81 3.76 7.76
C LEU A 103 14.85 4.17 8.80
N ALA A 104 15.29 5.42 8.81
CA ALA A 104 16.27 5.92 9.76
C ALA A 104 15.81 5.79 11.22
N LEU A 105 14.54 6.15 11.51
CA LEU A 105 13.95 5.99 12.85
C LEU A 105 13.86 4.54 13.30
N ALA A 106 13.74 3.62 12.38
CA ALA A 106 13.72 2.18 12.65
C ALA A 106 15.13 1.57 12.73
N GLY A 107 16.19 2.32 12.42
CA GLY A 107 17.56 1.79 12.34
C GLY A 107 17.73 0.77 11.20
N VAL A 108 16.97 0.92 10.13
CA VAL A 108 17.01 0.05 8.94
C VAL A 108 17.75 0.77 7.83
N GLU A 109 18.79 0.12 7.30
CA GLU A 109 19.41 0.55 6.05
C GLU A 109 18.49 0.17 4.88
N GLY A 110 18.28 1.11 3.97
CA GLY A 110 17.43 0.90 2.80
C GLY A 110 17.61 2.01 1.77
N THR A 111 17.20 1.73 0.55
CA THR A 111 17.34 2.63 -0.60
C THR A 111 15.98 3.14 -1.03
N ILE A 112 15.77 4.46 -0.92
CA ILE A 112 14.57 5.12 -1.43
C ILE A 112 14.92 5.87 -2.70
N LEU A 113 14.20 5.58 -3.78
CA LEU A 113 14.37 6.17 -5.10
C LEU A 113 13.18 7.09 -5.39
N CYS A 114 13.48 8.37 -5.61
CA CYS A 114 12.46 9.37 -5.92
C CYS A 114 12.37 9.53 -7.43
N GLU A 115 11.56 8.69 -8.07
CA GLU A 115 11.41 8.65 -9.52
C GLU A 115 10.12 7.95 -9.97
N ASP A 116 9.81 8.10 -11.25
CA ASP A 116 8.70 7.39 -11.88
C ASP A 116 8.94 5.86 -11.87
N LEU A 117 7.94 5.10 -11.38
CA LEU A 117 8.06 3.65 -11.23
C LEU A 117 8.27 2.90 -12.56
N PHE A 118 7.70 3.41 -13.68
CA PHE A 118 7.90 2.77 -15.00
C PHE A 118 9.32 3.00 -15.50
N ALA A 119 9.89 4.18 -15.24
CA ALA A 119 11.28 4.47 -15.56
C ALA A 119 12.24 3.62 -14.71
N PHE A 120 11.90 3.42 -13.43
CA PHE A 120 12.63 2.54 -12.52
C PHE A 120 12.58 1.08 -12.99
N ALA A 121 11.39 0.55 -13.27
CA ALA A 121 11.19 -0.85 -13.63
C ALA A 121 11.97 -1.26 -14.89
N LYS A 122 12.07 -0.36 -15.89
CA LYS A 122 12.88 -0.59 -17.11
C LYS A 122 14.37 -0.86 -16.85
N ARG A 123 14.89 -0.50 -15.68
CA ARG A 123 16.32 -0.65 -15.35
C ARG A 123 16.60 -1.78 -14.34
N HIS A 124 15.54 -2.37 -13.75
CA HIS A 124 15.67 -3.30 -12.63
C HIS A 124 14.94 -4.63 -12.84
N HIS A 125 15.02 -5.18 -14.07
CA HIS A 125 14.39 -6.47 -14.36
C HIS A 125 14.96 -7.60 -13.51
N SER A 126 14.08 -8.48 -13.03
CA SER A 126 14.46 -9.71 -12.29
C SER A 126 15.42 -9.46 -11.12
N THR A 127 15.18 -8.39 -10.37
CA THR A 127 16.08 -7.92 -9.31
C THR A 127 15.63 -8.36 -7.91
N PHE A 128 14.30 -8.42 -7.70
CA PHE A 128 13.73 -8.55 -6.37
C PHE A 128 13.17 -9.95 -6.10
N ASP A 129 13.36 -10.43 -4.87
CA ASP A 129 12.73 -11.66 -4.38
C ASP A 129 11.27 -11.40 -4.01
N PHE A 130 10.97 -10.17 -3.59
CA PHE A 130 9.62 -9.75 -3.21
C PHE A 130 9.32 -8.32 -3.67
N VAL A 131 8.20 -8.16 -4.39
CA VAL A 131 7.67 -6.87 -4.84
C VAL A 131 6.29 -6.68 -4.23
N TYR A 132 6.04 -5.53 -3.61
CA TYR A 132 4.72 -5.26 -3.07
C TYR A 132 4.27 -3.82 -3.27
N SER A 133 2.95 -3.62 -3.16
CA SER A 133 2.32 -2.30 -3.16
C SER A 133 1.16 -2.23 -2.17
N MET A 134 1.00 -1.08 -1.54
CA MET A 134 -0.04 -0.80 -0.56
C MET A 134 -0.78 0.48 -0.95
N GLY A 135 -1.96 0.35 -1.57
CA GLY A 135 -2.72 1.52 -1.98
C GLY A 135 -2.12 2.24 -3.19
N LEU A 136 -1.73 1.50 -4.23
CA LEU A 136 -1.09 2.05 -5.44
C LEU A 136 -1.92 1.80 -6.71
N ILE A 137 -2.25 0.54 -6.98
CA ILE A 137 -2.76 0.13 -8.30
C ILE A 137 -4.13 0.73 -8.63
N GLU A 138 -4.93 1.06 -7.62
CA GLU A 138 -6.23 1.69 -7.75
C GLU A 138 -6.18 3.13 -8.26
N HIS A 139 -5.02 3.77 -8.20
CA HIS A 139 -4.80 5.13 -8.70
C HIS A 139 -4.46 5.20 -10.18
N PHE A 140 -4.54 4.08 -10.90
CA PHE A 140 -4.28 4.02 -12.34
C PHE A 140 -5.52 3.60 -13.11
N SER A 141 -5.73 4.24 -14.27
CA SER A 141 -6.80 3.87 -15.19
C SER A 141 -6.69 2.42 -15.66
N THR A 142 -5.46 1.93 -15.79
CA THR A 142 -5.12 0.56 -16.21
C THR A 142 -4.19 -0.10 -15.18
N PRO A 143 -4.74 -0.72 -14.12
CA PRO A 143 -3.93 -1.43 -13.10
C PRO A 143 -3.01 -2.51 -13.69
N GLN A 144 -3.41 -3.11 -14.82
CA GLN A 144 -2.65 -4.12 -15.54
C GLN A 144 -1.20 -3.70 -15.81
N ALA A 145 -0.97 -2.46 -16.24
CA ALA A 145 0.38 -1.99 -16.54
C ALA A 145 1.32 -1.99 -15.31
N ILE A 146 0.76 -1.70 -14.12
CA ILE A 146 1.54 -1.77 -12.87
C ILE A 146 1.87 -3.24 -12.52
N LEU A 147 0.90 -4.14 -12.74
CA LEU A 147 1.11 -5.56 -12.48
C LEU A 147 2.18 -6.16 -13.40
N GLU A 148 2.24 -5.71 -14.66
CA GLU A 148 3.29 -6.07 -15.61
C GLU A 148 4.68 -5.61 -15.12
N GLU A 149 4.79 -4.37 -14.60
CA GLU A 149 6.05 -3.90 -14.06
C GLU A 149 6.43 -4.65 -12.76
N MET A 150 5.45 -4.98 -11.90
CA MET A 150 5.72 -5.83 -10.74
C MET A 150 6.24 -7.21 -11.15
N TYR A 151 5.70 -7.79 -12.24
CA TYR A 151 6.20 -9.04 -12.81
C TYR A 151 7.63 -8.92 -13.33
N ASN A 152 7.92 -7.85 -14.07
CA ASN A 152 9.24 -7.59 -14.64
C ASN A 152 10.33 -7.43 -13.57
N LEU A 153 10.02 -6.77 -12.47
CA LEU A 153 10.92 -6.54 -11.34
C LEU A 153 11.29 -7.83 -10.59
N LEU A 154 10.39 -8.81 -10.56
CA LEU A 154 10.58 -10.05 -9.81
C LEU A 154 11.58 -10.99 -10.47
N LYS A 155 12.43 -11.61 -9.67
CA LYS A 155 13.18 -12.80 -10.03
C LYS A 155 12.22 -13.97 -10.37
N PRO A 156 12.61 -14.94 -11.21
CA PRO A 156 11.89 -16.20 -11.30
C PRO A 156 11.71 -16.83 -9.89
N GLY A 157 10.52 -17.30 -9.56
CA GLY A 157 10.16 -17.79 -8.23
C GLY A 157 9.88 -16.72 -7.20
N GLY A 158 10.11 -15.45 -7.51
CA GLY A 158 9.82 -14.32 -6.63
C GLY A 158 8.33 -14.13 -6.38
N THR A 159 7.98 -13.50 -5.27
CA THR A 159 6.60 -13.35 -4.81
C THR A 159 6.15 -11.88 -4.88
N MET A 160 4.88 -11.67 -5.22
CA MET A 160 4.23 -10.37 -5.26
C MET A 160 3.05 -10.31 -4.30
N LEU A 161 2.91 -9.20 -3.58
CA LEU A 161 1.72 -8.86 -2.80
C LEU A 161 1.21 -7.47 -3.20
N THR A 162 -0.06 -7.37 -3.57
CA THR A 162 -0.71 -6.06 -3.70
C THR A 162 -1.93 -5.99 -2.79
N VAL A 163 -2.11 -4.82 -2.17
CA VAL A 163 -3.22 -4.53 -1.26
C VAL A 163 -3.83 -3.19 -1.66
N THR A 164 -5.14 -3.16 -1.83
CA THR A 164 -5.91 -1.97 -2.18
C THR A 164 -7.07 -1.75 -1.22
N PRO A 165 -7.62 -0.53 -1.08
CA PRO A 165 -8.82 -0.31 -0.30
C PRO A 165 -10.01 -1.05 -0.91
N ASN A 166 -10.87 -1.60 -0.03
CA ASN A 166 -12.13 -2.19 -0.44
C ASN A 166 -13.19 -1.10 -0.63
N LEU A 167 -13.42 -0.69 -1.87
CA LEU A 167 -14.40 0.33 -2.23
C LEU A 167 -15.79 -0.25 -2.57
N ARG A 168 -16.08 -1.48 -2.15
CA ARG A 168 -17.40 -2.14 -2.30
C ARG A 168 -18.05 -2.46 -0.95
N GLY A 169 -17.39 -2.16 0.15
CA GLY A 169 -17.87 -2.45 1.49
C GLY A 169 -18.66 -1.32 2.13
N MET A 170 -18.90 -1.45 3.43
CA MET A 170 -19.58 -0.47 4.27
C MET A 170 -18.86 0.89 4.36
N TYR A 171 -17.58 0.94 3.99
CA TYR A 171 -16.77 2.16 4.00
C TYR A 171 -17.11 3.11 2.85
N THR A 172 -17.63 2.60 1.74
CA THR A 172 -17.96 3.40 0.56
C THR A 172 -19.01 4.49 0.85
N PRO A 173 -20.15 4.21 1.48
CA PRO A 173 -21.11 5.27 1.83
C PRO A 173 -20.53 6.26 2.83
N ILE A 174 -19.69 5.81 3.77
CA ILE A 174 -19.01 6.70 4.73
C ILE A 174 -18.02 7.62 3.98
N ALA A 175 -17.17 7.06 3.12
CA ALA A 175 -16.20 7.80 2.33
C ALA A 175 -16.88 8.78 1.37
N ARG A 176 -18.05 8.43 0.82
CA ARG A 176 -18.83 9.32 -0.06
C ARG A 176 -19.24 10.62 0.65
N VAL A 177 -19.48 10.55 1.95
CA VAL A 177 -19.81 11.71 2.79
C VAL A 177 -18.55 12.38 3.34
N ALA A 178 -17.59 11.60 3.82
CA ALA A 178 -16.42 12.13 4.50
C ALA A 178 -15.37 12.71 3.54
N SER A 179 -15.11 12.04 2.41
CA SER A 179 -14.08 12.42 1.43
C SER A 179 -14.46 12.02 0.00
N PRO A 180 -15.46 12.70 -0.61
CA PRO A 180 -15.95 12.35 -1.96
C PRO A 180 -14.87 12.42 -3.04
N LYS A 181 -13.90 13.32 -2.92
CA LYS A 181 -12.77 13.45 -3.85
C LYS A 181 -11.92 12.19 -3.89
N LEU A 182 -11.74 11.52 -2.75
CA LEU A 182 -10.97 10.28 -2.66
C LEU A 182 -11.57 9.20 -3.56
N LEU A 183 -12.90 9.03 -3.55
CA LEU A 183 -13.56 8.03 -4.39
C LEU A 183 -13.42 8.32 -5.89
N ALA A 184 -13.28 9.57 -6.28
CA ALA A 184 -13.10 9.96 -7.68
C ALA A 184 -11.70 9.61 -8.21
N THR A 185 -10.72 9.47 -7.32
CA THR A 185 -9.31 9.17 -7.63
C THR A 185 -8.93 7.70 -7.47
N HIS A 186 -9.92 6.85 -7.17
CA HIS A 186 -9.70 5.43 -6.94
C HIS A 186 -10.54 4.58 -7.88
N LYS A 187 -9.91 3.60 -8.51
CA LYS A 187 -10.61 2.53 -9.23
C LYS A 187 -11.09 1.47 -8.25
N VAL A 188 -12.35 1.05 -8.41
CA VAL A 188 -12.88 -0.08 -7.65
C VAL A 188 -12.26 -1.37 -8.18
N ILE A 189 -11.56 -2.11 -7.31
CA ILE A 189 -10.92 -3.37 -7.65
C ILE A 189 -11.54 -4.48 -6.78
N LEU A 190 -12.10 -5.51 -7.42
CA LEU A 190 -12.59 -6.70 -6.73
C LEU A 190 -11.48 -7.76 -6.66
N PRO A 191 -11.51 -8.65 -5.65
CA PRO A 191 -10.51 -9.72 -5.56
C PRO A 191 -10.46 -10.61 -6.81
N THR A 192 -11.61 -10.90 -7.41
CA THR A 192 -11.72 -11.71 -8.63
C THR A 192 -11.10 -11.03 -9.84
N ASP A 193 -11.36 -9.71 -9.99
CA ASP A 193 -10.84 -8.92 -11.10
C ASP A 193 -9.31 -8.80 -10.99
N LEU A 194 -8.81 -8.58 -9.76
CA LEU A 194 -7.39 -8.53 -9.48
C LEU A 194 -6.71 -9.88 -9.79
N ALA A 195 -7.32 -10.98 -9.35
CA ALA A 195 -6.80 -12.32 -9.62
C ALA A 195 -6.82 -12.65 -11.12
N SER A 196 -7.82 -12.18 -11.88
CA SER A 196 -7.85 -12.32 -13.34
C SER A 196 -6.72 -11.55 -13.99
N ALA A 197 -6.59 -10.25 -13.68
CA ALA A 197 -5.54 -9.39 -14.20
C ALA A 197 -4.13 -9.95 -13.95
N LEU A 198 -3.91 -10.56 -12.79
CA LEU A 198 -2.64 -11.22 -12.45
C LEU A 198 -2.38 -12.47 -13.31
N ARG A 199 -3.41 -13.29 -13.59
CA ARG A 199 -3.25 -14.44 -14.48
C ARG A 199 -2.95 -14.00 -15.91
N ASP A 200 -3.57 -12.92 -16.36
CA ASP A 200 -3.31 -12.32 -17.68
C ASP A 200 -1.86 -11.79 -17.80
N THR A 201 -1.22 -11.50 -16.65
CA THR A 201 0.21 -11.12 -16.56
C THR A 201 1.12 -12.34 -16.29
N GLU A 202 0.65 -13.56 -16.50
CA GLU A 202 1.39 -14.82 -16.30
C GLU A 202 1.78 -15.12 -14.83
N PHE A 203 1.22 -14.42 -13.84
CA PHE A 203 1.41 -14.78 -12.45
C PHE A 203 0.68 -16.06 -12.06
N GLN A 204 1.30 -16.87 -11.22
CA GLN A 204 0.60 -17.89 -10.45
C GLN A 204 -0.04 -17.27 -9.22
N VAL A 205 -1.34 -17.07 -9.22
CA VAL A 205 -2.10 -16.53 -8.09
C VAL A 205 -2.21 -17.59 -7.00
N THR A 206 -1.59 -17.34 -5.85
CA THR A 206 -1.56 -18.28 -4.72
C THR A 206 -2.64 -18.00 -3.67
N ALA A 207 -3.07 -16.74 -3.53
CA ALA A 207 -4.19 -16.34 -2.70
C ALA A 207 -4.73 -14.97 -3.11
N PHE A 208 -6.02 -14.77 -2.94
CA PHE A 208 -6.67 -13.47 -3.10
C PHE A 208 -7.94 -13.40 -2.25
N GLY A 209 -8.39 -12.19 -1.97
CA GLY A 209 -9.61 -12.02 -1.17
C GLY A 209 -9.64 -10.70 -0.41
N TYR A 210 -10.38 -10.72 0.68
CA TYR A 210 -10.52 -9.59 1.59
C TYR A 210 -9.62 -9.77 2.82
N THR A 211 -9.12 -8.68 3.38
CA THR A 211 -8.21 -8.69 4.54
C THR A 211 -8.35 -7.42 5.38
N GLY A 212 -7.65 -7.38 6.51
CA GLY A 212 -7.62 -6.25 7.42
C GLY A 212 -8.63 -6.34 8.56
N GLY A 213 -9.35 -7.46 8.64
CA GLY A 213 -10.33 -7.73 9.70
C GLY A 213 -11.75 -7.28 9.36
N PRO A 214 -12.68 -7.56 10.27
CA PRO A 214 -14.10 -7.29 10.06
C PRO A 214 -14.50 -5.82 10.30
N LEU A 215 -13.59 -4.97 10.76
CA LEU A 215 -13.86 -3.54 10.95
C LEU A 215 -12.56 -2.73 10.96
N LYS A 216 -12.54 -1.63 10.20
CA LYS A 216 -11.51 -0.59 10.24
C LYS A 216 -12.07 0.73 9.68
N LEU A 217 -12.80 1.48 10.48
CA LEU A 217 -13.40 2.77 10.10
C LEU A 217 -12.32 3.81 9.78
N SER A 218 -11.14 3.72 10.39
CA SER A 218 -10.00 4.60 10.13
C SER A 218 -9.33 4.41 8.76
N VAL A 219 -9.87 3.52 7.90
CA VAL A 219 -9.50 3.46 6.47
C VAL A 219 -10.08 4.64 5.68
N VAL A 220 -11.15 5.24 6.18
CA VAL A 220 -11.76 6.42 5.56
C VAL A 220 -10.99 7.67 5.95
N ASP A 221 -10.75 8.54 4.97
CA ASP A 221 -10.16 9.86 5.22
C ASP A 221 -11.21 10.83 5.78
N TYR A 222 -11.00 11.25 7.01
CA TYR A 222 -11.84 12.25 7.70
C TYR A 222 -11.24 13.66 7.68
N SER A 223 -10.13 13.89 7.00
CA SER A 223 -9.44 15.18 6.99
C SER A 223 -10.31 16.35 6.51
N PRO A 224 -11.23 16.19 5.52
CA PRO A 224 -12.11 17.28 5.11
C PRO A 224 -13.04 17.78 6.23
N TRP A 225 -13.36 16.92 7.19
CA TRP A 225 -14.26 17.29 8.31
C TRP A 225 -13.60 18.23 9.32
N ARG A 226 -12.27 18.41 9.23
CA ARG A 226 -11.56 19.41 10.04
C ARG A 226 -12.06 20.83 9.81
N ALA A 227 -12.47 21.15 8.59
CA ALA A 227 -13.05 22.45 8.26
C ALA A 227 -14.42 22.68 8.94
N VAL A 228 -15.20 21.61 9.13
CA VAL A 228 -16.55 21.67 9.73
C VAL A 228 -16.48 21.58 11.26
N LEU A 229 -15.66 20.65 11.79
CA LEU A 229 -15.61 20.35 13.23
C LEU A 229 -14.58 21.19 13.99
N GLY A 230 -13.75 21.94 13.27
CA GLY A 230 -12.55 22.55 13.82
C GLY A 230 -11.49 21.52 14.23
N ARG A 231 -10.33 22.02 14.65
CA ARG A 231 -9.19 21.15 15.01
C ARG A 231 -9.54 20.17 16.14
N TRP A 232 -10.13 20.67 17.21
CA TRP A 232 -10.43 19.87 18.39
C TRP A 232 -11.51 18.80 18.11
N GLY A 233 -12.64 19.19 17.47
CA GLY A 233 -13.70 18.24 17.12
C GLY A 233 -13.23 17.15 16.19
N HIS A 234 -12.38 17.49 15.20
CA HIS A 234 -11.75 16.52 14.30
C HIS A 234 -10.82 15.54 15.06
N GLU A 235 -10.01 16.03 16.01
CA GLU A 235 -9.16 15.16 16.83
C GLU A 235 -9.99 14.19 17.70
N VAL A 236 -11.11 14.65 18.26
CA VAL A 236 -12.04 13.79 19.01
C VAL A 236 -12.65 12.72 18.09
N LEU A 237 -13.14 13.12 16.92
CA LEU A 237 -13.67 12.17 15.93
C LEU A 237 -12.65 11.08 15.59
N CYS A 238 -11.42 11.46 15.25
CA CYS A 238 -10.38 10.51 14.92
C CYS A 238 -10.03 9.56 16.10
N LYS A 239 -10.03 10.06 17.33
CA LYS A 239 -9.82 9.23 18.52
C LYS A 239 -10.96 8.23 18.73
N CYS A 240 -12.22 8.66 18.57
CA CYS A 240 -13.38 7.78 18.66
C CYS A 240 -13.36 6.69 17.59
N VAL A 241 -13.09 7.06 16.33
CA VAL A 241 -12.94 6.11 15.22
C VAL A 241 -11.84 5.08 15.50
N ASN A 242 -10.67 5.52 15.94
CA ASN A 242 -9.57 4.62 16.27
C ASN A 242 -9.89 3.70 17.47
N LEU A 243 -10.57 4.21 18.50
CA LEU A 243 -11.00 3.40 19.64
C LEU A 243 -12.02 2.34 19.22
N THR A 244 -12.97 2.71 18.36
CA THR A 244 -13.95 1.77 17.79
C THR A 244 -13.26 0.66 17.00
N ASP A 245 -12.29 0.98 16.17
CA ASP A 245 -11.51 0.00 15.42
C ASP A 245 -10.78 -0.99 16.35
N ILE A 246 -10.22 -0.48 17.45
CA ILE A 246 -9.49 -1.32 18.40
C ILE A 246 -10.47 -2.21 19.17
N VAL A 247 -11.50 -1.63 19.78
CA VAL A 247 -12.41 -2.38 20.67
C VAL A 247 -13.29 -3.33 19.86
N LEU A 248 -14.07 -2.77 18.93
CA LEU A 248 -15.05 -3.54 18.17
C LEU A 248 -14.37 -4.46 17.15
N GLY A 249 -13.30 -4.01 16.50
CA GLY A 249 -12.54 -4.85 15.57
C GLY A 249 -11.97 -6.10 16.24
N ASN A 250 -11.36 -5.97 17.43
CA ASN A 250 -10.85 -7.13 18.18
C ASN A 250 -11.98 -8.03 18.72
N PHE A 251 -13.08 -7.43 19.18
CA PHE A 251 -14.25 -8.19 19.62
C PHE A 251 -14.84 -9.04 18.49
N LEU A 252 -15.04 -8.47 17.30
CA LEU A 252 -15.56 -9.20 16.14
C LEU A 252 -14.60 -10.32 15.68
N VAL A 253 -13.29 -10.13 15.78
CA VAL A 253 -12.31 -11.20 15.53
C VAL A 253 -12.44 -12.30 16.58
N GLY A 254 -12.65 -11.95 17.85
CA GLY A 254 -12.94 -12.91 18.92
C GLY A 254 -14.18 -13.75 18.64
N LEU A 255 -15.20 -13.16 18.03
CA LEU A 255 -16.40 -13.85 17.52
C LEU A 255 -16.18 -14.61 16.20
N ARG A 256 -14.94 -14.65 15.70
CA ARG A 256 -14.55 -15.30 14.43
C ARG A 256 -15.29 -14.77 13.19
N VAL A 257 -15.69 -13.50 13.19
CA VAL A 257 -16.26 -12.85 12.01
C VAL A 257 -15.23 -12.87 10.89
N PRO A 258 -15.54 -13.47 9.72
CA PRO A 258 -14.56 -13.62 8.65
C PRO A 258 -14.27 -12.30 7.92
N ASN A 259 -13.16 -12.26 7.20
CA ASN A 259 -12.94 -11.24 6.18
C ASN A 259 -13.92 -11.41 5.04
N GLN A 260 -14.59 -10.34 4.65
CA GLN A 260 -15.62 -10.37 3.60
C GLN A 260 -15.82 -9.00 2.95
N GLN A 261 -16.48 -8.97 1.79
CA GLN A 261 -16.70 -7.76 1.01
C GLN A 261 -17.33 -6.62 1.82
N LEU A 262 -18.32 -6.93 2.65
CA LEU A 262 -19.09 -5.89 3.35
C LEU A 262 -18.24 -5.14 4.39
N THR A 263 -17.41 -5.85 5.14
CA THR A 263 -16.82 -5.33 6.37
C THR A 263 -15.31 -5.17 6.36
N SER A 264 -14.59 -5.90 5.48
CA SER A 264 -13.14 -5.80 5.45
C SER A 264 -12.65 -4.54 4.73
N PRO A 265 -11.60 -3.88 5.25
CA PRO A 265 -11.10 -2.61 4.69
C PRO A 265 -10.31 -2.78 3.39
N TYR A 266 -9.74 -3.95 3.14
CA TYR A 266 -8.82 -4.16 2.03
C TYR A 266 -9.16 -5.37 1.18
N VAL A 267 -8.79 -5.27 -0.10
CA VAL A 267 -8.63 -6.36 -1.06
C VAL A 267 -7.15 -6.66 -1.20
N TYR A 268 -6.78 -7.93 -1.35
CA TYR A 268 -5.40 -8.34 -1.59
C TYR A 268 -5.30 -9.44 -2.64
N ALA A 269 -4.14 -9.53 -3.27
CA ALA A 269 -3.71 -10.71 -4.00
C ALA A 269 -2.23 -11.00 -3.73
N LEU A 270 -1.93 -12.28 -3.59
CA LEU A 270 -0.61 -12.86 -3.43
C LEU A 270 -0.33 -13.78 -4.61
N SER A 271 0.80 -13.60 -5.25
CA SER A 271 1.14 -14.32 -6.48
C SER A 271 2.63 -14.61 -6.55
N THR A 272 3.01 -15.58 -7.36
CA THR A 272 4.41 -15.94 -7.60
C THR A 272 4.71 -15.85 -9.09
N LYS A 273 5.87 -15.33 -9.45
CA LYS A 273 6.40 -15.41 -10.81
C LYS A 273 6.90 -16.83 -11.05
N PRO A 274 6.39 -17.56 -12.07
CA PRO A 274 6.84 -18.90 -12.34
C PRO A 274 8.35 -19.00 -12.55
N ASN A 275 8.97 -20.08 -12.09
CA ASN A 275 10.30 -20.45 -12.55
C ASN A 275 10.16 -20.89 -14.00
N ARG A 276 10.68 -20.11 -14.93
CA ARG A 276 10.87 -20.59 -16.30
C ARG A 276 12.12 -21.46 -16.26
N GLY A 277 11.91 -22.80 -16.29
CA GLY A 277 12.98 -23.78 -16.43
C GLY A 277 13.70 -23.63 -17.77
#